data_a6efba6a6a9edeb6b38a0e70cd43a903
#
_entry.id   a6efba6a6a9edeb6b38a0e70cd43a903
#
_cell.length_a   1.000
_cell.length_b   1.000
_cell.length_c   1.000
_cell.angle_alpha   90.00
_cell.angle_beta   90.00
_cell.angle_gamma   90.00
#
_symmetry.space_group_name_H-M   'P 1'
#
loop_
_entity.id
_entity.type
_entity.pdbx_description
1 polymer ?
#
loop_
_entity_poly.entity_id
_entity_poly.type
_entity_poly.pdbx_seq_one_letter_code
_entity_poly.pdbx_strand_id
1 'polypeptide(L)'
;MIVVKNINNNVALCLDSKGQEVVVFGKGVGFLKPPSEVPLSKIQRTFYDLNRKFLPLLDDIPLDVIDFTAQQVAQIRGQLPYETNANLIMTLADHLAFAMTRAKRGIYTPMPSIYEMEQNYPVEVGIGRQIVSAMEQAFHVKLPKGEVQGVAMHFINASLGSP
;
A
#
# COMPACT_ATOMS: atom_id res chain seq x y z
N MET A 1 -3.94 5.49 -22.04
CA MET A 1 -2.80 4.91 -21.28
C MET A 1 -1.95 4.08 -22.22
N ILE A 2 -0.73 4.49 -22.42
CA ILE A 2 0.23 3.79 -23.29
C ILE A 2 1.31 3.16 -22.44
N VAL A 3 1.49 1.86 -22.55
CA VAL A 3 2.53 1.13 -21.82
C VAL A 3 3.90 1.54 -22.36
N VAL A 4 4.79 1.97 -21.45
CA VAL A 4 6.20 2.27 -21.81
C VAL A 4 7.17 1.26 -21.21
N LYS A 5 6.80 0.57 -20.13
CA LYS A 5 7.62 -0.46 -19.50
C LYS A 5 6.77 -1.43 -18.70
N ASN A 6 6.99 -2.72 -18.91
CA ASN A 6 6.37 -3.75 -18.07
C ASN A 6 7.19 -3.93 -16.80
N ILE A 7 6.51 -3.89 -15.65
CA ILE A 7 7.16 -4.06 -14.33
C ILE A 7 7.04 -5.51 -13.89
N ASN A 8 5.82 -6.04 -13.89
CA ASN A 8 5.55 -7.46 -13.68
C ASN A 8 4.24 -7.83 -14.39
N ASN A 9 3.72 -9.04 -14.20
CA ASN A 9 2.54 -9.53 -14.91
C ASN A 9 1.31 -8.63 -14.73
N ASN A 10 1.21 -7.95 -13.60
CA ASN A 10 0.01 -7.19 -13.22
C ASN A 10 0.27 -5.68 -13.08
N VAL A 11 1.47 -5.22 -13.40
CA VAL A 11 1.86 -3.82 -13.23
C VAL A 11 2.65 -3.35 -14.44
N ALA A 12 2.28 -2.18 -14.94
CA ALA A 12 3.00 -1.53 -16.05
C ALA A 12 3.17 -0.05 -15.77
N LEU A 13 4.30 0.50 -16.22
CA LEU A 13 4.52 1.93 -16.23
C LEU A 13 3.95 2.46 -17.55
N CYS A 14 3.08 3.45 -17.47
CA CYS A 14 2.36 3.98 -18.61
C CYS A 14 2.49 5.50 -18.70
N LEU A 15 2.13 6.06 -19.85
CA LEU A 15 1.92 7.49 -20.02
C LEU A 15 0.44 7.73 -20.25
N ASP A 16 -0.11 8.74 -19.57
CA ASP A 16 -1.49 9.16 -19.82
C ASP A 16 -1.59 10.08 -21.04
N SER A 17 -2.78 10.59 -21.31
CA SER A 17 -3.02 11.46 -22.49
C SER A 17 -2.24 12.79 -22.43
N LYS A 18 -1.79 13.18 -21.23
CA LYS A 18 -1.00 14.39 -21.01
C LYS A 18 0.50 14.13 -20.99
N GLY A 19 0.92 12.89 -21.23
CA GLY A 19 2.33 12.49 -21.17
C GLY A 19 2.86 12.30 -19.76
N GLN A 20 2.01 12.28 -18.75
CA GLN A 20 2.42 12.07 -17.36
C GLN A 20 2.57 10.58 -17.06
N GLU A 21 3.62 10.22 -16.34
CA GLU A 21 3.84 8.84 -15.92
C GLU A 21 2.80 8.40 -14.89
N VAL A 22 2.30 7.18 -15.08
CA VAL A 22 1.34 6.56 -14.17
C VAL A 22 1.64 5.08 -14.06
N VAL A 23 1.59 4.56 -12.84
CA VAL A 23 1.72 3.12 -12.60
C VAL A 23 0.33 2.50 -12.65
N VAL A 24 0.13 1.56 -13.56
CA VAL A 24 -1.16 0.93 -13.79
C VAL A 24 -1.13 -0.49 -13.25
N PHE A 25 -2.13 -0.80 -12.44
CA PHE A 25 -2.35 -2.13 -11.88
C PHE A 25 -3.57 -2.76 -12.54
N GLY A 26 -3.43 -4.01 -12.92
CA GLY A 26 -4.53 -4.78 -13.48
C GLY A 26 -4.05 -6.16 -13.90
N LYS A 27 -4.92 -7.14 -13.80
CA LYS A 27 -4.57 -8.51 -14.16
C LYS A 27 -4.12 -8.58 -15.61
N GLY A 28 -2.88 -9.01 -15.82
CA GLY A 28 -2.33 -9.22 -17.14
C GLY A 28 -1.83 -7.98 -17.87
N VAL A 29 -1.89 -6.78 -17.26
CA VAL A 29 -1.44 -5.55 -17.95
C VAL A 29 0.05 -5.58 -18.28
N GLY A 30 0.84 -6.32 -17.50
CA GLY A 30 2.28 -6.45 -17.72
C GLY A 30 2.66 -7.32 -18.90
N PHE A 31 1.71 -8.00 -19.53
CA PHE A 31 1.96 -8.78 -20.73
C PHE A 31 1.80 -7.98 -22.03
N LEU A 32 1.31 -6.76 -21.96
CA LEU A 32 1.14 -5.91 -23.12
C LEU A 32 2.51 -5.45 -23.63
N LYS A 33 2.76 -5.60 -24.91
CA LYS A 33 4.04 -5.19 -25.52
C LYS A 33 4.12 -3.66 -25.62
N PRO A 34 5.16 -3.03 -25.06
CA PRO A 34 5.36 -1.58 -25.29
C PRO A 34 5.75 -1.30 -26.76
N PRO A 35 5.24 -0.21 -27.37
CA PRO A 35 4.14 0.62 -26.87
C PRO A 35 2.79 0.02 -27.20
N SER A 36 1.91 -0.06 -26.22
CA SER A 36 0.55 -0.56 -26.43
C SER A 36 -0.42 0.23 -25.58
N GLU A 37 -1.63 0.41 -26.08
CA GLU A 37 -2.70 1.03 -25.30
C GLU A 37 -3.28 0.00 -24.32
N VAL A 38 -3.48 0.42 -23.06
CA VAL A 38 -4.09 -0.45 -22.06
C VAL A 38 -5.61 -0.31 -22.14
N PRO A 39 -6.34 -1.42 -22.40
CA PRO A 39 -7.80 -1.38 -22.37
C PRO A 39 -8.31 -0.95 -20.99
N LEU A 40 -9.29 -0.06 -20.96
CA LEU A 40 -9.88 0.42 -19.70
C LEU A 40 -10.38 -0.74 -18.83
N SER A 41 -10.90 -1.80 -19.46
CA SER A 41 -11.40 -2.98 -18.75
C SER A 41 -10.33 -3.72 -17.95
N LYS A 42 -9.07 -3.52 -18.27
CA LYS A 42 -7.94 -4.16 -17.57
C LYS A 42 -7.38 -3.31 -16.45
N ILE A 43 -7.74 -2.04 -16.38
CA ILE A 43 -7.20 -1.12 -15.36
C ILE A 43 -8.01 -1.29 -14.08
N GLN A 44 -7.35 -1.76 -13.02
CA GLN A 44 -7.96 -1.84 -11.69
C GLN A 44 -7.64 -0.62 -10.86
N ARG A 45 -6.38 -0.16 -10.90
CA ARG A 45 -5.92 1.02 -10.17
C ARG A 45 -4.83 1.72 -10.94
N THR A 46 -4.73 3.03 -10.68
CA THR A 46 -3.66 3.86 -11.22
C THR A 46 -3.03 4.64 -10.08
N PHE A 47 -1.72 4.79 -10.12
CA PHE A 47 -0.97 5.57 -9.13
C PHE A 47 -0.10 6.60 -9.83
N TYR A 48 -0.38 7.86 -9.54
CA TYR A 48 0.44 8.99 -9.98
C TYR A 48 1.43 9.35 -8.88
N ASP A 49 2.50 10.03 -9.25
CA ASP A 49 3.51 10.58 -8.32
C ASP A 49 4.23 9.52 -7.47
N LEU A 50 4.19 8.25 -7.86
CA LEU A 50 4.97 7.21 -7.20
C LEU A 50 6.45 7.44 -7.48
N ASN A 51 7.28 7.43 -6.42
CA ASN A 51 8.72 7.50 -6.56
C ASN A 51 9.23 6.18 -7.17
N ARG A 52 10.04 6.28 -8.24
CA ARG A 52 10.54 5.10 -8.96
C ARG A 52 11.32 4.12 -8.07
N LYS A 53 11.91 4.60 -6.97
CA LYS A 53 12.64 3.73 -6.04
C LYS A 53 11.75 2.67 -5.38
N PHE A 54 10.43 2.87 -5.37
CA PHE A 54 9.49 1.90 -4.81
C PHE A 54 9.00 0.87 -5.82
N LEU A 55 9.30 1.03 -7.11
CA LEU A 55 8.86 0.08 -8.14
C LEU A 55 9.33 -1.35 -7.90
N PRO A 56 10.57 -1.61 -7.42
CA PRO A 56 10.97 -2.99 -7.12
C PRO A 56 10.13 -3.69 -6.06
N LEU A 57 9.47 -2.95 -5.16
CA LEU A 57 8.59 -3.55 -4.14
C LEU A 57 7.38 -4.23 -4.77
N LEU A 58 6.97 -3.80 -5.96
CA LEU A 58 5.77 -4.30 -6.63
C LEU A 58 5.90 -5.75 -7.06
N ASP A 59 7.12 -6.28 -7.18
CA ASP A 59 7.33 -7.67 -7.54
C ASP A 59 6.94 -8.63 -6.43
N ASP A 60 7.02 -8.17 -5.17
CA ASP A 60 6.82 -9.02 -4.00
C ASP A 60 5.48 -8.80 -3.31
N ILE A 61 4.68 -7.83 -3.79
CA ILE A 61 3.40 -7.50 -3.16
C ILE A 61 2.26 -8.09 -4.00
N PRO A 62 1.44 -8.99 -3.42
CA PRO A 62 0.26 -9.50 -4.13
C PRO A 62 -0.71 -8.37 -4.47
N LEU A 63 -1.35 -8.47 -5.64
CA LEU A 63 -2.28 -7.44 -6.11
C LEU A 63 -3.45 -7.23 -5.14
N ASP A 64 -3.95 -8.30 -4.52
CA ASP A 64 -5.05 -8.20 -3.55
C ASP A 64 -4.65 -7.43 -2.29
N VAL A 65 -3.39 -7.51 -1.87
CA VAL A 65 -2.88 -6.72 -0.73
C VAL A 65 -2.80 -5.24 -1.11
N ILE A 66 -2.33 -4.92 -2.32
CA ILE A 66 -2.30 -3.54 -2.81
C ILE A 66 -3.72 -2.96 -2.86
N ASP A 67 -4.65 -3.74 -3.38
CA ASP A 67 -6.06 -3.34 -3.50
C ASP A 67 -6.69 -3.10 -2.13
N PHE A 68 -6.48 -4.02 -1.20
CA PHE A 68 -6.92 -3.89 0.18
C PHE A 68 -6.35 -2.62 0.82
N THR A 69 -5.04 -2.41 0.69
CA THR A 69 -4.36 -1.26 1.28
C THR A 69 -4.91 0.06 0.74
N ALA A 70 -5.10 0.13 -0.58
CA ALA A 70 -5.64 1.33 -1.21
C ALA A 70 -7.06 1.64 -0.72
N GLN A 71 -7.89 0.61 -0.55
CA GLN A 71 -9.25 0.77 -0.01
C GLN A 71 -9.22 1.27 1.43
N GLN A 72 -8.36 0.69 2.26
CA GLN A 72 -8.24 1.09 3.67
C GLN A 72 -7.78 2.54 3.79
N VAL A 73 -6.76 2.94 3.03
CA VAL A 73 -6.27 4.32 3.05
C VAL A 73 -7.37 5.29 2.62
N ALA A 74 -8.14 4.95 1.61
CA ALA A 74 -9.26 5.78 1.15
C ALA A 74 -10.32 5.95 2.24
N GLN A 75 -10.65 4.86 2.96
CA GLN A 75 -11.68 4.89 3.99
C GLN A 75 -11.28 5.70 5.23
N ILE A 76 -10.00 5.64 5.61
CA ILE A 76 -9.54 6.31 6.83
C ILE A 76 -9.07 7.74 6.62
N ARG A 77 -8.97 8.17 5.37
CA ARG A 77 -8.43 9.50 5.04
C ARG A 77 -9.12 10.62 5.79
N GLY A 78 -10.44 10.54 5.97
CA GLY A 78 -11.21 11.53 6.71
C GLY A 78 -10.91 11.60 8.20
N GLN A 79 -10.26 10.60 8.77
CA GLN A 79 -9.90 10.57 10.19
C GLN A 79 -8.58 11.28 10.47
N LEU A 80 -7.77 11.54 9.43
CA LEU A 80 -6.45 12.16 9.60
C LEU A 80 -6.55 13.68 9.51
N PRO A 81 -5.84 14.40 10.41
CA PRO A 81 -5.79 15.86 10.36
C PRO A 81 -4.78 16.41 9.33
N TYR A 82 -4.17 15.54 8.53
CA TYR A 82 -3.16 15.90 7.53
C TYR A 82 -3.33 15.01 6.31
N GLU A 83 -2.66 15.41 5.23
CA GLU A 83 -2.57 14.58 4.02
C GLU A 83 -1.33 13.69 4.08
N THR A 84 -1.42 12.54 3.42
CA THR A 84 -0.32 11.58 3.34
C THR A 84 0.32 11.63 1.96
N ASN A 85 1.62 11.24 1.87
CA ASN A 85 2.32 11.23 0.60
C ASN A 85 1.84 10.09 -0.31
N ALA A 86 2.14 10.22 -1.61
CA ALA A 86 1.67 9.29 -2.64
C ALA A 86 2.25 7.88 -2.52
N ASN A 87 3.33 7.69 -1.77
CA ASN A 87 3.99 6.39 -1.64
C ASN A 87 3.45 5.54 -0.49
N LEU A 88 2.57 6.11 0.35
CA LEU A 88 2.06 5.42 1.54
C LEU A 88 1.43 4.07 1.19
N ILE A 89 0.61 4.02 0.15
CA ILE A 89 -0.08 2.78 -0.23
C ILE A 89 0.93 1.68 -0.53
N MET A 90 2.01 2.01 -1.25
CA MET A 90 3.03 1.04 -1.60
C MET A 90 3.83 0.57 -0.39
N THR A 91 4.30 1.50 0.44
CA THR A 91 5.12 1.16 1.62
C THR A 91 4.29 0.40 2.64
N LEU A 92 3.03 0.79 2.83
CA LEU A 92 2.13 0.10 3.76
C LEU A 92 1.76 -1.29 3.23
N ALA A 93 1.45 -1.42 1.94
CA ALA A 93 1.14 -2.72 1.34
C ALA A 93 2.32 -3.70 1.45
N ASP A 94 3.53 -3.22 1.23
CA ASP A 94 4.74 -4.02 1.41
C ASP A 94 4.86 -4.52 2.86
N HIS A 95 4.66 -3.63 3.82
CA HIS A 95 4.69 -3.98 5.24
C HIS A 95 3.63 -5.01 5.59
N LEU A 96 2.39 -4.82 5.12
CA LEU A 96 1.28 -5.73 5.41
C LEU A 96 1.50 -7.11 4.79
N ALA A 97 1.99 -7.16 3.55
CA ALA A 97 2.31 -8.43 2.89
C ALA A 97 3.38 -9.20 3.65
N PHE A 98 4.42 -8.51 4.10
CA PHE A 98 5.52 -9.10 4.85
C PHE A 98 5.05 -9.57 6.23
N ALA A 99 4.24 -8.75 6.92
CA ALA A 99 3.68 -9.10 8.22
C ALA A 99 2.81 -10.37 8.13
N MET A 100 1.99 -10.46 7.08
CA MET A 100 1.14 -11.63 6.85
C MET A 100 1.98 -12.89 6.61
N THR A 101 3.05 -12.78 5.83
CA THR A 101 3.95 -13.90 5.57
C THR A 101 4.62 -14.39 6.86
N ARG A 102 5.12 -13.45 7.67
CA ARG A 102 5.74 -13.80 8.96
C ARG A 102 4.73 -14.45 9.91
N ALA A 103 3.52 -13.92 9.97
CA ALA A 103 2.49 -14.47 10.85
C ALA A 103 2.13 -15.90 10.47
N LYS A 104 2.03 -16.21 9.18
CA LYS A 104 1.76 -17.56 8.68
C LYS A 104 2.88 -18.55 9.02
N ARG A 105 4.11 -18.05 9.16
CA ARG A 105 5.27 -18.85 9.53
C ARG A 105 5.49 -18.93 11.04
N GLY A 106 4.63 -18.29 11.83
CA GLY A 106 4.76 -18.24 13.28
C GLY A 106 5.92 -17.39 13.77
N ILE A 107 6.43 -16.48 12.95
CA ILE A 107 7.54 -15.59 13.31
C ILE A 107 6.98 -14.31 13.88
N TYR A 108 7.21 -14.07 15.16
CA TYR A 108 6.74 -12.86 15.85
C TYR A 108 7.93 -12.10 16.41
N THR A 109 8.03 -10.82 16.03
CA THR A 109 9.07 -9.93 16.53
C THR A 109 8.55 -9.21 17.77
N PRO A 110 9.27 -9.25 18.91
CA PRO A 110 8.87 -8.48 20.08
C PRO A 110 8.82 -6.99 19.75
N MET A 111 7.75 -6.33 20.17
CA MET A 111 7.59 -4.89 19.97
C MET A 111 7.55 -4.17 21.30
N PRO A 112 8.10 -2.93 21.37
CA PRO A 112 7.98 -2.15 22.59
C PRO A 112 6.52 -1.82 22.90
N SER A 113 6.28 -1.37 24.12
CA SER A 113 4.93 -0.99 24.55
C SER A 113 4.33 0.06 23.62
N ILE A 114 3.07 -0.14 23.24
CA ILE A 114 2.30 0.80 22.41
C ILE A 114 1.86 2.04 23.22
N TYR A 115 2.00 2.01 24.53
CA TYR A 115 1.46 3.03 25.42
C TYR A 115 1.90 4.46 25.05
N GLU A 116 3.20 4.69 24.87
CA GLU A 116 3.71 6.02 24.53
C GLU A 116 3.21 6.48 23.16
N MET A 117 3.19 5.58 22.18
CA MET A 117 2.69 5.91 20.86
C MET A 117 1.20 6.30 20.94
N GLU A 118 0.42 5.56 21.71
CA GLU A 118 -1.01 5.84 21.92
C GLU A 118 -1.25 7.21 22.55
N GLN A 119 -0.37 7.62 23.47
CA GLN A 119 -0.44 8.94 24.09
C GLN A 119 -0.18 10.07 23.09
N ASN A 120 0.82 9.89 22.24
CA ASN A 120 1.28 10.94 21.33
C ASN A 120 0.57 10.92 19.97
N TYR A 121 0.12 9.74 19.51
CA TYR A 121 -0.49 9.54 18.20
C TYR A 121 -1.77 8.70 18.28
N PRO A 122 -2.77 9.15 19.08
CA PRO A 122 -3.97 8.34 19.30
C PRO A 122 -4.76 8.07 18.03
N VAL A 123 -4.79 9.02 17.07
CA VAL A 123 -5.49 8.84 15.80
C VAL A 123 -4.84 7.75 14.97
N GLU A 124 -3.52 7.82 14.83
CA GLU A 124 -2.76 6.85 14.02
C GLU A 124 -2.83 5.45 14.63
N VAL A 125 -2.77 5.34 15.95
CA VAL A 125 -2.90 4.04 16.62
C VAL A 125 -4.31 3.48 16.42
N GLY A 126 -5.35 4.31 16.49
CA GLY A 126 -6.72 3.90 16.20
C GLY A 126 -6.88 3.39 14.78
N ILE A 127 -6.26 4.08 13.82
CA ILE A 127 -6.23 3.65 12.41
C ILE A 127 -5.50 2.31 12.27
N GLY A 128 -4.37 2.16 12.96
CA GLY A 128 -3.62 0.91 12.97
C GLY A 128 -4.46 -0.27 13.45
N ARG A 129 -5.24 -0.08 14.52
CA ARG A 129 -6.16 -1.11 15.01
C ARG A 129 -7.22 -1.47 13.99
N GLN A 130 -7.79 -0.47 13.32
CA GLN A 130 -8.81 -0.69 12.29
C GLN A 130 -8.26 -1.50 11.12
N ILE A 131 -7.09 -1.12 10.61
CA ILE A 131 -6.48 -1.77 9.45
C ILE A 131 -6.04 -3.20 9.79
N VAL A 132 -5.43 -3.41 10.94
CA VAL A 132 -5.02 -4.76 11.38
C VAL A 132 -6.24 -5.66 11.50
N SER A 133 -7.31 -5.18 12.13
CA SER A 133 -8.55 -5.94 12.27
C SER A 133 -9.17 -6.27 10.91
N ALA A 134 -9.23 -5.29 10.00
CA ALA A 134 -9.77 -5.48 8.67
C ALA A 134 -8.94 -6.51 7.88
N MET A 135 -7.62 -6.47 8.03
CA MET A 135 -6.73 -7.41 7.35
C MET A 135 -6.90 -8.84 7.87
N GLU A 136 -7.03 -8.99 9.18
CA GLU A 136 -7.29 -10.31 9.77
C GLU A 136 -8.57 -10.93 9.22
N GLN A 137 -9.62 -10.13 9.05
CA GLN A 137 -10.89 -10.58 8.50
C GLN A 137 -10.80 -10.87 7.00
N ALA A 138 -10.15 -9.99 6.25
CA ALA A 138 -10.10 -10.09 4.79
C ALA A 138 -9.23 -11.27 4.33
N PHE A 139 -8.13 -11.53 5.01
CA PHE A 139 -7.14 -12.54 4.60
C PHE A 139 -7.09 -13.76 5.51
N HIS A 140 -7.99 -13.84 6.50
CA HIS A 140 -8.09 -14.97 7.43
C HIS A 140 -6.74 -15.29 8.10
N VAL A 141 -6.08 -14.25 8.60
CA VAL A 141 -4.79 -14.33 9.26
C VAL A 141 -4.87 -13.65 10.62
N LYS A 142 -4.09 -14.15 11.59
CA LYS A 142 -3.98 -13.51 12.89
C LYS A 142 -2.63 -12.83 12.99
N LEU A 143 -2.65 -11.51 13.18
CA LEU A 143 -1.44 -10.69 13.26
C LEU A 143 -1.09 -10.41 14.72
N PRO A 144 0.21 -10.34 15.06
CA PRO A 144 0.62 -9.96 16.40
C PRO A 144 0.24 -8.52 16.72
N LYS A 145 0.06 -8.21 18.02
CA LYS A 145 -0.36 -6.89 18.48
C LYS A 145 0.58 -5.77 18.04
N GLY A 146 1.87 -6.06 17.88
CA GLY A 146 2.86 -5.08 17.43
C GLY A 146 2.63 -4.55 16.04
N GLU A 147 1.82 -5.23 15.22
CA GLU A 147 1.52 -4.75 13.86
C GLU A 147 0.69 -3.46 13.89
N VAL A 148 -0.08 -3.22 14.95
CA VAL A 148 -0.78 -1.95 15.15
C VAL A 148 0.21 -0.78 15.15
N GLN A 149 1.33 -0.92 15.88
CA GLN A 149 2.39 0.09 15.90
C GLN A 149 3.03 0.27 14.53
N GLY A 150 3.31 -0.84 13.85
CA GLY A 150 3.91 -0.81 12.52
C GLY A 150 3.05 -0.03 11.53
N VAL A 151 1.75 -0.28 11.51
CA VAL A 151 0.81 0.44 10.65
C VAL A 151 0.75 1.92 11.04
N ALA A 152 0.63 2.22 12.34
CA ALA A 152 0.59 3.61 12.82
C ALA A 152 1.84 4.37 12.39
N MET A 153 3.02 3.77 12.49
CA MET A 153 4.28 4.39 12.06
C MET A 153 4.28 4.75 10.59
N HIS A 154 3.69 3.92 9.74
CA HIS A 154 3.61 4.22 8.31
C HIS A 154 2.81 5.50 8.05
N PHE A 155 1.70 5.69 8.78
CA PHE A 155 0.90 6.91 8.66
C PHE A 155 1.64 8.13 9.20
N ILE A 156 2.29 8.01 10.35
CA ILE A 156 3.08 9.10 10.95
C ILE A 156 4.17 9.56 9.97
N ASN A 157 4.91 8.61 9.40
CA ASN A 157 6.02 8.90 8.49
C ASN A 157 5.55 9.43 7.13
N ALA A 158 4.31 9.17 6.75
CA ALA A 158 3.76 9.60 5.47
C ALA A 158 3.11 10.98 5.52
N SER A 159 3.01 11.60 6.70
CA SER A 159 2.37 12.91 6.89
C SER A 159 3.07 13.98 6.07
N LEU A 160 2.27 14.75 5.30
CA LEU A 160 2.74 15.92 4.56
C LEU A 160 2.49 17.18 5.37
N GLY A 161 3.44 18.10 5.34
CA GLY A 161 3.31 19.39 6.01
C GLY A 161 3.41 19.33 7.52
N SER A 162 3.82 18.21 8.09
CA SER A 162 4.15 18.12 9.51
C SER A 162 5.42 18.92 9.78
N PRO A 163 5.42 19.80 10.76
CA PRO A 163 6.63 20.52 11.15
C PRO A 163 7.69 19.58 11.73
#